data_36ca4ed812ea24b6f000c9f64c6c094e
#
_entry.id   36ca4ed812ea24b6f000c9f64c6c094e
#
_cell.length_a   1.000
_cell.length_b   1.000
_cell.length_c   1.000
_cell.angle_alpha   90.00
_cell.angle_beta   90.00
_cell.angle_gamma   90.00
#
_symmetry.space_group_name_H-M   'P 1'
#
loop_
_entity.id
_entity.type
_entity.pdbx_description
1 polymer ?
#
loop_
_entity_poly.entity_id
_entity_poly.type
_entity_poly.pdbx_seq_one_letter_code
_entity_poly.pdbx_strand_id
1 'polypeptide(L)'
;MAKELFNTEQIKYIESAIGTAEKATSGEIRVHIEKRCKEDVLDRASHIFSLLEMQKTELRNGVLFYLATEDKQFAILGDVGINAVVPKGFWDKIRDNMVEFFKKGEFTEGLAYGIKASGEQLKAHFPYQKDDVDELPNEISFGKK
;
A
#
# COMPACT_ATOMS: atom_id res chain seq x y z
N MET A 1 2.45 -19.22 7.06
CA MET A 1 1.89 -17.87 7.20
C MET A 1 2.41 -16.97 6.09
N ALA A 2 1.63 -15.98 5.68
CA ALA A 2 2.02 -15.06 4.61
C ALA A 2 3.37 -14.37 4.87
N LYS A 3 3.63 -14.05 6.12
CA LYS A 3 4.87 -13.39 6.53
C LYS A 3 6.11 -14.23 6.25
N GLU A 4 5.98 -15.55 6.07
CA GLU A 4 7.11 -16.42 5.77
C GLU A 4 7.66 -16.21 4.36
N LEU A 5 6.89 -15.63 3.45
CA LEU A 5 7.34 -15.32 2.10
C LEU A 5 8.43 -14.24 2.11
N PHE A 6 8.45 -13.41 3.12
CA PHE A 6 9.37 -12.31 3.26
C PHE A 6 10.28 -12.52 4.47
N ASN A 7 11.57 -12.40 4.29
CA ASN A 7 12.51 -12.46 5.42
C ASN A 7 12.50 -11.10 6.16
N THR A 8 13.19 -11.06 7.30
CA THR A 8 13.23 -9.87 8.14
C THR A 8 13.79 -8.65 7.39
N GLU A 9 14.80 -8.84 6.58
CA GLU A 9 15.40 -7.75 5.81
C GLU A 9 14.44 -7.21 4.76
N GLN A 10 13.69 -8.09 4.11
CA GLN A 10 12.71 -7.68 3.11
C GLN A 10 11.56 -6.91 3.75
N ILE A 11 11.08 -7.36 4.91
CA ILE A 11 10.05 -6.64 5.66
C ILE A 11 10.55 -5.26 6.04
N LYS A 12 11.77 -5.15 6.55
CA LYS A 12 12.35 -3.86 6.91
C LYS A 12 12.51 -2.95 5.70
N TYR A 13 12.89 -3.52 4.56
CA TYR A 13 13.03 -2.75 3.32
C TYR A 13 11.70 -2.13 2.89
N ILE A 14 10.61 -2.93 2.93
CA ILE A 14 9.27 -2.43 2.60
C ILE A 14 8.84 -1.35 3.59
N GLU A 15 9.01 -1.59 4.88
CA GLU A 15 8.64 -0.62 5.91
C GLU A 15 9.45 0.67 5.80
N SER A 16 10.73 0.55 5.44
CA SER A 16 11.59 1.72 5.20
C SER A 16 11.11 2.51 3.99
N ALA A 17 10.67 1.83 2.93
CA ALA A 17 10.12 2.51 1.76
C ALA A 17 8.86 3.31 2.13
N ILE A 18 7.99 2.74 2.97
CA ILE A 18 6.81 3.43 3.48
C ILE A 18 7.23 4.67 4.26
N GLY A 19 8.16 4.51 5.20
CA GLY A 19 8.64 5.61 6.03
C GLY A 19 9.25 6.74 5.21
N THR A 20 10.06 6.39 4.20
CA THR A 20 10.68 7.39 3.33
C THR A 20 9.63 8.16 2.54
N ALA A 21 8.65 7.46 1.99
CA ALA A 21 7.57 8.10 1.24
C ALA A 21 6.76 9.05 2.13
N GLU A 22 6.45 8.61 3.35
CA GLU A 22 5.62 9.40 4.26
C GLU A 22 6.32 10.64 4.82
N LYS A 23 7.64 10.68 4.83
CA LYS A 23 8.38 11.86 5.28
C LYS A 23 8.14 13.09 4.41
N ALA A 24 7.76 12.88 3.16
CA ALA A 24 7.59 13.98 2.20
C ALA A 24 6.13 14.36 1.97
N THR A 25 5.19 13.70 2.66
CA THR A 25 3.77 13.93 2.45
C THR A 25 2.98 13.76 3.74
N SER A 26 1.79 14.36 3.80
CA SER A 26 0.83 14.10 4.87
C SER A 26 0.00 12.84 4.59
N GLY A 27 0.16 12.21 3.43
CA GLY A 27 -0.54 10.97 3.09
C GLY A 27 -0.05 9.77 3.88
N GLU A 28 -0.85 8.73 3.91
CA GLU A 28 -0.57 7.52 4.68
C GLU A 28 -0.57 6.30 3.76
N ILE A 29 0.42 5.43 3.95
CA ILE A 29 0.56 4.22 3.13
C ILE A 29 0.64 3.01 4.05
N ARG A 30 -0.13 1.97 3.74
CA ARG A 30 -0.03 0.69 4.44
C ARG A 30 0.01 -0.47 3.47
N VAL A 31 0.60 -1.57 3.92
CA VAL A 31 0.67 -2.83 3.20
C VAL A 31 0.03 -3.91 4.06
N HIS A 32 -0.85 -4.72 3.46
CA HIS A 32 -1.43 -5.89 4.12
C HIS A 32 -1.14 -7.12 3.29
N ILE A 33 -0.59 -8.15 3.91
CA ILE A 33 -0.20 -9.38 3.24
C ILE A 33 -0.89 -10.56 3.92
N GLU A 34 -1.53 -11.41 3.12
CA GLU A 34 -2.10 -12.66 3.63
C GLU A 34 -1.90 -13.77 2.59
N LYS A 35 -2.16 -15.01 2.96
CA LYS A 35 -1.94 -16.12 2.05
C LYS A 35 -3.00 -16.22 0.98
N ARG A 36 -4.26 -16.14 1.37
CA ARG A 36 -5.40 -16.39 0.48
C ARG A 36 -6.40 -15.25 0.51
N CYS A 37 -7.03 -15.06 -0.63
CA CYS A 37 -8.14 -14.13 -0.77
C CYS A 37 -9.36 -14.94 -1.18
N LYS A 38 -10.31 -15.11 -0.26
CA LYS A 38 -11.48 -15.97 -0.46
C LYS A 38 -12.66 -15.26 -1.11
N GLU A 39 -12.50 -14.00 -1.44
CA GLU A 39 -13.54 -13.18 -2.04
C GLU A 39 -12.92 -12.36 -3.18
N ASP A 40 -13.70 -11.56 -3.86
CA ASP A 40 -13.16 -10.65 -4.85
C ASP A 40 -12.05 -9.80 -4.25
N VAL A 41 -10.94 -9.64 -4.96
CA VAL A 41 -9.74 -8.99 -4.40
C VAL A 41 -10.01 -7.54 -3.99
N LEU A 42 -10.83 -6.82 -4.75
CA LEU A 42 -11.16 -5.43 -4.40
C LEU A 42 -12.09 -5.37 -3.19
N ASP A 43 -13.01 -6.32 -3.07
CA ASP A 43 -13.90 -6.40 -1.90
C ASP A 43 -13.09 -6.71 -0.65
N ARG A 44 -12.13 -7.63 -0.77
CA ARG A 44 -11.27 -7.98 0.35
C ARG A 44 -10.38 -6.80 0.76
N ALA A 45 -9.78 -6.12 -0.21
CA ALA A 45 -8.96 -4.94 0.06
C ALA A 45 -9.78 -3.86 0.75
N SER A 46 -11.01 -3.64 0.32
CA SER A 46 -11.91 -2.67 0.94
C SER A 46 -12.23 -3.04 2.38
N HIS A 47 -12.47 -4.32 2.63
CA HIS A 47 -12.72 -4.82 3.99
C HIS A 47 -11.50 -4.58 4.89
N ILE A 48 -10.30 -4.92 4.41
CA ILE A 48 -9.05 -4.70 5.15
C ILE A 48 -8.83 -3.20 5.40
N PHE A 49 -9.12 -2.37 4.40
CA PHE A 49 -9.01 -0.91 4.53
C PHE A 49 -9.81 -0.42 5.73
N SER A 50 -11.05 -0.91 5.86
CA SER A 50 -11.92 -0.55 6.99
C SER A 50 -11.41 -1.14 8.32
N LEU A 51 -10.96 -2.40 8.30
CA LEU A 51 -10.43 -3.03 9.51
C LEU A 51 -9.20 -2.30 10.06
N LEU A 52 -8.37 -1.76 9.18
CA LEU A 52 -7.19 -0.99 9.57
C LEU A 52 -7.52 0.47 9.84
N GLU A 53 -8.79 0.83 9.74
CA GLU A 53 -9.29 2.18 10.02
C GLU A 53 -8.63 3.26 9.14
N MET A 54 -8.28 2.90 7.91
CA MET A 54 -7.57 3.81 7.01
C MET A 54 -8.43 4.98 6.55
N GLN A 55 -9.76 4.84 6.61
CA GLN A 55 -10.68 5.94 6.27
C GLN A 55 -10.70 7.05 7.32
N LYS A 56 -10.02 6.85 8.44
CA LYS A 56 -10.01 7.82 9.55
C LYS A 56 -8.94 8.89 9.43
N THR A 57 -8.19 8.93 8.34
CA THR A 57 -7.25 10.01 8.11
C THR A 57 -8.00 11.30 7.79
N GLU A 58 -7.50 12.43 8.25
CA GLU A 58 -8.18 13.72 8.11
C GLU A 58 -8.43 14.09 6.66
N LEU A 59 -7.44 13.88 5.79
CA LEU A 59 -7.54 14.27 4.37
C LEU A 59 -8.01 13.14 3.46
N ARG A 60 -8.37 11.99 4.02
CA ARG A 60 -8.81 10.82 3.28
C ARG A 60 -7.81 10.45 2.19
N ASN A 61 -6.52 10.46 2.55
CA ASN A 61 -5.41 10.23 1.63
C ASN A 61 -4.61 8.96 1.95
N GLY A 62 -5.28 7.97 2.51
CA GLY A 62 -4.67 6.66 2.75
C GLY A 62 -4.59 5.83 1.48
N VAL A 63 -3.51 5.05 1.35
CA VAL A 63 -3.31 4.11 0.25
C VAL A 63 -2.96 2.76 0.83
N LEU A 64 -3.72 1.73 0.45
CA LEU A 64 -3.49 0.36 0.88
C LEU A 64 -2.98 -0.49 -0.28
N PHE A 65 -1.88 -1.21 -0.04
CA PHE A 65 -1.41 -2.26 -0.94
C PHE A 65 -1.78 -3.60 -0.31
N TYR A 66 -2.61 -4.36 -0.99
CA TYR A 66 -3.09 -5.66 -0.53
C TYR A 66 -2.50 -6.77 -1.40
N LEU A 67 -1.92 -7.80 -0.77
CA LEU A 67 -1.32 -8.92 -1.48
C LEU A 67 -1.76 -10.25 -0.86
N ALA A 68 -2.33 -11.14 -1.67
CA ALA A 68 -2.62 -12.52 -1.30
C ALA A 68 -1.62 -13.41 -2.02
N THR A 69 -0.65 -13.95 -1.28
CA THR A 69 0.54 -14.58 -1.86
C THR A 69 0.26 -15.91 -2.55
N GLU A 70 -0.57 -16.76 -1.95
CA GLU A 70 -0.87 -18.08 -2.54
C GLU A 70 -1.85 -17.97 -3.70
N ASP A 71 -2.81 -17.07 -3.61
CA ASP A 71 -3.79 -16.86 -4.67
C ASP A 71 -3.26 -15.96 -5.78
N LYS A 72 -2.07 -15.40 -5.60
CA LYS A 72 -1.41 -14.52 -6.58
C LYS A 72 -2.30 -13.37 -7.02
N GLN A 73 -2.99 -12.76 -6.07
CA GLN A 73 -3.84 -11.61 -6.31
C GLN A 73 -3.37 -10.43 -5.49
N PHE A 74 -3.54 -9.23 -6.04
CA PHE A 74 -3.25 -8.03 -5.28
C PHE A 74 -4.13 -6.88 -5.75
N ALA A 75 -4.22 -5.86 -4.91
CA ALA A 75 -4.99 -4.66 -5.21
C ALA A 75 -4.32 -3.45 -4.58
N ILE A 76 -4.53 -2.31 -5.20
CA ILE A 76 -4.14 -1.01 -4.65
C ILE A 76 -5.43 -0.24 -4.43
N LEU A 77 -5.64 0.25 -3.22
CA LEU A 77 -6.85 0.97 -2.88
C LEU A 77 -6.49 2.33 -2.30
N GLY A 78 -6.85 3.40 -3.01
CA GLY A 78 -6.67 4.76 -2.52
C GLY A 78 -7.99 5.29 -1.98
N ASP A 79 -7.93 6.05 -0.90
CA ASP A 79 -9.12 6.68 -0.34
C ASP A 79 -9.62 7.82 -1.22
N VAL A 80 -10.79 8.35 -0.90
CA VAL A 80 -11.46 9.35 -1.74
C VAL A 80 -10.64 10.62 -1.94
N GLY A 81 -9.87 11.04 -0.93
CA GLY A 81 -9.05 12.25 -1.04
C GLY A 81 -7.95 12.13 -2.07
N ILE A 82 -7.23 10.99 -2.09
CA ILE A 82 -6.19 10.77 -3.09
C ILE A 82 -6.80 10.47 -4.46
N ASN A 83 -7.89 9.71 -4.53
CA ASN A 83 -8.51 9.39 -5.81
C ASN A 83 -9.05 10.62 -6.53
N ALA A 84 -9.41 11.66 -5.79
CA ALA A 84 -9.93 12.89 -6.37
C ALA A 84 -8.88 13.70 -7.15
N VAL A 85 -7.58 13.49 -6.86
CA VAL A 85 -6.51 14.32 -7.41
C VAL A 85 -5.56 13.60 -8.36
N VAL A 86 -5.52 12.26 -8.34
CA VAL A 86 -4.62 11.53 -9.25
C VAL A 86 -5.22 11.44 -10.65
N PRO A 87 -4.37 11.35 -11.69
CA PRO A 87 -4.88 11.20 -13.06
C PRO A 87 -5.68 9.92 -13.25
N LYS A 88 -6.60 9.94 -14.19
CA LYS A 88 -7.33 8.74 -14.58
C LYS A 88 -6.35 7.65 -15.01
N GLY A 89 -6.57 6.43 -14.55
CA GLY A 89 -5.69 5.31 -14.88
C GLY A 89 -4.41 5.26 -14.07
N PHE A 90 -4.22 6.17 -13.12
CA PHE A 90 -3.01 6.22 -12.30
C PHE A 90 -2.74 4.89 -11.60
N TRP A 91 -3.74 4.35 -10.91
CA TRP A 91 -3.58 3.09 -10.19
C TRP A 91 -3.35 1.91 -11.13
N ASP A 92 -4.01 1.91 -12.29
CA ASP A 92 -3.83 0.84 -13.28
C ASP A 92 -2.40 0.78 -13.78
N LYS A 93 -1.78 1.92 -14.02
CA LYS A 93 -0.40 2.00 -14.48
C LYS A 93 0.57 1.45 -13.44
N ILE A 94 0.38 1.84 -12.17
CA ILE A 94 1.22 1.32 -11.08
C ILE A 94 1.03 -0.18 -10.96
N ARG A 95 -0.21 -0.66 -11.00
CA ARG A 95 -0.51 -2.07 -10.89
C ARG A 95 0.16 -2.87 -12.00
N ASP A 96 0.07 -2.40 -13.24
CA ASP A 96 0.66 -3.09 -14.39
C ASP A 96 2.18 -3.22 -14.23
N ASN A 97 2.84 -2.19 -13.75
CA ASN A 97 4.28 -2.22 -13.51
C ASN A 97 4.63 -3.17 -12.35
N MET A 98 3.82 -3.19 -11.30
CA MET A 98 4.03 -4.13 -10.18
C MET A 98 3.89 -5.58 -10.64
N VAL A 99 2.94 -5.85 -11.54
CA VAL A 99 2.75 -7.20 -12.09
C VAL A 99 4.03 -7.71 -12.76
N GLU A 100 4.75 -6.84 -13.46
CA GLU A 100 6.01 -7.24 -14.10
C GLU A 100 7.05 -7.71 -13.08
N PHE A 101 7.15 -7.05 -11.94
CA PHE A 101 8.01 -7.50 -10.85
C PHE A 101 7.52 -8.84 -10.27
N PHE A 102 6.23 -8.93 -10.05
CA PHE A 102 5.64 -10.14 -9.43
C PHE A 102 5.81 -11.37 -10.31
N LYS A 103 5.73 -11.22 -11.64
CA LYS A 103 5.96 -12.30 -12.58
C LYS A 103 7.37 -12.88 -12.49
N LYS A 104 8.32 -12.05 -12.07
CA LYS A 104 9.72 -12.47 -11.88
C LYS A 104 9.99 -12.98 -10.48
N GLY A 105 8.97 -13.03 -9.62
CA GLY A 105 9.13 -13.40 -8.22
C GLY A 105 9.71 -12.31 -7.35
N GLU A 106 9.81 -11.09 -7.86
CA GLU A 106 10.41 -9.95 -7.16
C GLU A 106 9.33 -9.17 -6.40
N PHE A 107 8.74 -9.81 -5.39
CA PHE A 107 7.61 -9.21 -4.64
C PHE A 107 8.02 -7.99 -3.83
N THR A 108 9.18 -8.03 -3.19
CA THR A 108 9.69 -6.91 -2.41
C THR A 108 9.90 -5.68 -3.27
N GLU A 109 10.55 -5.86 -4.42
CA GLU A 109 10.81 -4.77 -5.36
C GLU A 109 9.54 -4.21 -5.95
N GLY A 110 8.57 -5.10 -6.25
CA GLY A 110 7.27 -4.67 -6.77
C GLY A 110 6.51 -3.81 -5.79
N LEU A 111 6.47 -4.23 -4.52
CA LEU A 111 5.82 -3.43 -3.47
C LEU A 111 6.54 -2.11 -3.26
N ALA A 112 7.88 -2.12 -3.21
CA ALA A 112 8.64 -0.88 -3.05
C ALA A 112 8.42 0.08 -4.21
N TYR A 113 8.33 -0.43 -5.44
CA TYR A 113 8.01 0.39 -6.60
C TYR A 113 6.64 1.07 -6.45
N GLY A 114 5.63 0.29 -6.08
CA GLY A 114 4.27 0.82 -5.90
C GLY A 114 4.21 1.88 -4.81
N ILE A 115 4.88 1.64 -3.70
CA ILE A 115 4.96 2.58 -2.57
C ILE A 115 5.62 3.87 -3.02
N LYS A 116 6.74 3.79 -3.73
CA LYS A 116 7.46 4.97 -4.20
C LYS A 116 6.62 5.78 -5.19
N ALA A 117 6.01 5.11 -6.17
CA ALA A 117 5.20 5.77 -7.17
C ALA A 117 3.98 6.47 -6.55
N SER A 118 3.33 5.80 -5.60
CA SER A 118 2.21 6.40 -4.86
C SER A 118 2.68 7.58 -4.02
N GLY A 119 3.84 7.42 -3.38
CA GLY A 119 4.42 8.47 -2.53
C GLY A 119 4.73 9.74 -3.30
N GLU A 120 5.16 9.64 -4.55
CA GLU A 120 5.43 10.80 -5.39
C GLU A 120 4.16 11.62 -5.67
N GLN A 121 3.04 10.94 -5.92
CA GLN A 121 1.77 11.62 -6.11
C GLN A 121 1.24 12.21 -4.81
N LEU A 122 1.39 11.46 -3.72
CA LEU A 122 1.00 11.98 -2.41
C LEU A 122 1.79 13.23 -2.07
N LYS A 123 3.10 13.23 -2.34
CA LYS A 123 3.94 14.41 -2.12
C LYS A 123 3.46 15.61 -2.94
N ALA A 124 3.08 15.37 -4.19
CA ALA A 124 2.65 16.44 -5.10
C ALA A 124 1.34 17.08 -4.66
N HIS A 125 0.39 16.28 -4.17
CA HIS A 125 -0.96 16.76 -3.83
C HIS A 125 -1.18 16.95 -2.33
N PHE A 126 -0.41 16.26 -1.50
CA PHE A 126 -0.52 16.32 -0.04
C PHE A 126 0.88 16.44 0.56
N PRO A 127 1.56 17.59 0.32
CA PRO A 127 2.93 17.76 0.83
C PRO A 127 2.97 17.72 2.35
N TYR A 128 4.10 17.32 2.88
CA TYR A 128 4.30 17.29 4.32
C TYR A 128 4.12 18.69 4.90
N GLN A 129 3.42 18.77 6.04
CA GLN A 129 3.23 20.00 6.77
C GLN A 129 3.87 19.85 8.14
N LYS A 130 4.40 20.96 8.68
CA LYS A 130 5.13 20.94 9.92
C LYS A 130 4.39 20.29 11.09
N ASP A 131 3.07 20.42 11.09
CA ASP A 131 2.23 19.88 12.17
C ASP A 131 1.63 18.50 11.86
N ASP A 132 2.08 17.87 10.79
CA ASP A 132 1.57 16.55 10.42
C ASP A 132 1.95 15.51 11.46
N VAL A 133 0.98 14.66 11.76
CA VAL A 133 1.14 13.53 12.64
C VAL A 133 1.03 12.27 11.79
N ASP A 134 1.87 11.29 12.08
CA ASP A 134 1.79 9.98 11.43
C ASP A 134 0.57 9.27 12.00
N GLU A 135 -0.53 9.28 11.25
CA GLU A 135 -1.82 8.80 11.71
C GLU A 135 -1.97 7.28 11.67
N LEU A 136 -1.17 6.61 10.85
CA LEU A 136 -1.23 5.15 10.69
C LEU A 136 0.17 4.55 10.85
N PRO A 137 0.27 3.33 11.40
CA PRO A 137 1.59 2.71 11.55
C PRO A 137 2.19 2.30 10.20
N ASN A 138 3.52 2.32 10.13
CA ASN A 138 4.26 1.90 8.93
C ASN A 138 4.43 0.39 8.86
N GLU A 139 4.11 -0.32 9.92
CA GLU A 139 4.28 -1.76 9.96
C GLU A 139 3.39 -2.47 8.96
N ILE A 140 3.95 -3.49 8.30
CA ILE A 140 3.16 -4.34 7.43
C ILE A 140 2.12 -5.07 8.27
N SER A 141 0.88 -5.07 7.80
CA SER A 141 -0.19 -5.84 8.42
C SER A 141 -0.23 -7.23 7.78
N PHE A 142 -0.36 -8.27 8.60
CA PHE A 142 -0.42 -9.64 8.10
C PHE A 142 -1.78 -10.26 8.42
N GLY A 143 -2.28 -11.03 7.46
CA GLY A 143 -3.52 -11.77 7.67
C GLY A 143 -3.33 -12.88 8.69
N LYS A 144 -4.43 -13.27 9.34
CA LYS A 144 -4.45 -14.43 10.22
C LYS A 144 -4.33 -15.71 9.36
N LYS A 145 -3.91 -16.77 9.99
CA LYS A 145 -3.77 -18.07 9.33
C LYS A 145 -5.04 -18.50 8.61
#